data_51b0c669c69c2cfc895e40bf925c1d08
#
_entry.id   51b0c669c69c2cfc895e40bf925c1d08
#
_cell.length_a   1.000
_cell.length_b   1.000
_cell.length_c   1.000
_cell.angle_alpha   90.00
_cell.angle_beta   90.00
_cell.angle_gamma   90.00
#
_symmetry.space_group_name_H-M   'P 1'
#
loop_
_entity.id
_entity.type
_entity.pdbx_description
1 polymer ?
#
loop_
_entity_poly.entity_id
_entity_poly.type
_entity_poly.pdbx_seq_one_letter_code
_entity_poly.pdbx_strand_id
1 'polypeptide(L)'
;MTIDQDMSIDDEISEESIYKLKESVDTAPKLELIVKESLFLEENLKIKINALGLEESSKKELNGKTYFGLPSPVDEKINKKIDFPTGNNDIINTNSDIHYGVQFRIKFDINEYCYYIKDCSYGRGYGTFMKVINSMKIRDNMLINIGNNYLVITFGVDDSEPEENNTIDENQKILSIKVFGGDLVNYSYVFNANQVNKILIGKDEKCNVVLIDELLDDVHCMIEFKNNKGWILYDGYENKNSENGTWVSLAEDTQIYDGMLIQSNQNIYLCHLIENQQ
;
A
#
# COMPACT_ATOMS: atom_id res chain seq x y z
N MET A 1 -13.29 23.16 -9.35
CA MET A 1 -13.97 22.32 -8.34
C MET A 1 -13.00 22.20 -7.19
N THR A 2 -13.21 22.99 -6.15
CA THR A 2 -12.31 23.14 -5.00
C THR A 2 -12.50 21.92 -4.10
N ILE A 3 -11.51 21.02 -4.07
CA ILE A 3 -11.45 19.88 -3.15
C ILE A 3 -10.62 20.34 -1.94
N ASP A 4 -11.24 21.16 -1.07
CA ASP A 4 -10.62 21.68 0.15
C ASP A 4 -11.14 21.00 1.44
N GLN A 5 -11.81 19.85 1.35
CA GLN A 5 -12.58 19.34 2.49
C GLN A 5 -11.98 18.19 3.30
N ASP A 6 -10.80 17.63 2.97
CA ASP A 6 -10.28 16.47 3.73
C ASP A 6 -8.82 16.57 4.23
N MET A 7 -8.24 17.77 4.20
CA MET A 7 -6.88 17.99 4.70
C MET A 7 -6.80 18.44 6.18
N SER A 8 -7.89 18.38 6.94
CA SER A 8 -8.00 19.00 8.27
C SER A 8 -8.08 18.04 9.45
N ILE A 9 -7.77 16.76 9.31
CA ILE A 9 -7.67 15.87 10.49
C ILE A 9 -6.20 15.46 10.68
N ASP A 10 -5.34 16.44 10.94
CA ASP A 10 -4.24 16.24 11.86
C ASP A 10 -4.86 16.30 13.25
N ASP A 11 -5.23 15.14 13.81
CA ASP A 11 -5.65 15.04 15.19
C ASP A 11 -4.59 15.71 16.05
N GLU A 12 -4.96 16.81 16.72
CA GLU A 12 -4.09 17.46 17.71
C GLU A 12 -3.73 16.40 18.75
N ILE A 13 -2.48 15.99 18.77
CA ILE A 13 -1.99 15.02 19.75
C ILE A 13 -1.90 15.73 21.10
N SER A 14 -2.50 15.14 22.12
CA SER A 14 -2.44 15.69 23.48
C SER A 14 -0.99 15.73 24.00
N GLU A 15 -0.69 16.68 24.89
CA GLU A 15 0.63 16.78 25.54
C GLU A 15 1.00 15.48 26.27
N GLU A 16 0.02 14.80 26.86
CA GLU A 16 0.20 13.50 27.50
C GLU A 16 0.67 12.43 26.51
N SER A 17 0.10 12.39 25.31
CA SER A 17 0.51 11.46 24.26
C SER A 17 1.93 11.74 23.77
N ILE A 18 2.29 13.03 23.62
CA ILE A 18 3.66 13.42 23.25
C ILE A 18 4.65 13.01 24.34
N TYR A 19 4.29 13.15 25.62
CA TYR A 19 5.14 12.70 26.72
C TYR A 19 5.38 11.18 26.68
N LYS A 20 4.32 10.38 26.50
CA LYS A 20 4.42 8.92 26.38
C LYS A 20 5.28 8.50 25.17
N LEU A 21 5.16 9.19 24.04
CA LEU A 21 6.00 8.95 22.87
C LEU A 21 7.48 9.20 23.18
N LYS A 22 7.79 10.27 23.92
CA LYS A 22 9.17 10.57 24.34
C LYS A 22 9.76 9.49 25.23
N GLU A 23 8.98 8.99 26.19
CA GLU A 23 9.41 7.87 27.05
C GLU A 23 9.64 6.58 26.27
N SER A 24 8.93 6.40 25.14
CA SER A 24 9.02 5.20 24.31
C SER A 24 10.22 5.19 23.35
N VAL A 25 10.93 6.31 23.15
CA VAL A 25 12.02 6.41 22.17
C VAL A 25 13.12 5.37 22.38
N ASP A 26 13.48 5.12 23.65
CA ASP A 26 14.56 4.20 23.99
C ASP A 26 14.10 2.74 24.10
N THR A 27 12.80 2.49 24.21
CA THR A 27 12.24 1.15 24.45
C THR A 27 11.48 0.59 23.25
N ALA A 28 10.87 1.47 22.44
CA ALA A 28 10.16 1.05 21.24
C ALA A 28 11.12 0.49 20.16
N PRO A 29 10.65 -0.45 19.35
CA PRO A 29 11.43 -0.88 18.19
C PRO A 29 11.74 0.34 17.30
N LYS A 30 12.90 0.36 16.68
CA LYS A 30 13.25 1.35 15.66
C LYS A 30 12.93 0.81 14.28
N LEU A 31 12.48 1.69 13.39
CA LEU A 31 12.22 1.36 12.01
C LEU A 31 13.29 2.00 11.12
N GLU A 32 13.94 1.20 10.29
CA GLU A 32 14.74 1.67 9.15
C GLU A 32 13.99 1.40 7.85
N LEU A 33 13.74 2.44 7.05
CA LEU A 33 13.39 2.27 5.65
C LEU A 33 14.67 2.27 4.82
N ILE A 34 14.95 1.18 4.13
CA ILE A 34 16.13 1.02 3.28
C ILE A 34 15.69 1.16 1.83
N VAL A 35 16.21 2.16 1.12
CA VAL A 35 15.94 2.36 -0.31
C VAL A 35 16.53 1.19 -1.09
N LYS A 36 15.69 0.45 -1.80
CA LYS A 36 16.09 -0.68 -2.65
C LYS A 36 16.19 -0.31 -4.11
N GLU A 37 15.28 0.54 -4.56
CA GLU A 37 15.22 1.04 -5.91
C GLU A 37 14.67 2.46 -5.90
N SER A 38 15.29 3.36 -6.64
CA SER A 38 14.85 4.75 -6.78
C SER A 38 15.54 5.41 -7.96
N LEU A 39 14.84 6.34 -8.62
CA LEU A 39 15.45 7.25 -9.59
C LEU A 39 16.08 8.48 -8.94
N PHE A 40 15.75 8.78 -7.68
CA PHE A 40 16.06 10.05 -7.02
C PHE A 40 16.89 9.90 -5.75
N LEU A 41 16.72 8.78 -5.06
CA LEU A 41 17.40 8.52 -3.79
C LEU A 41 18.56 7.55 -4.01
N GLU A 42 19.60 7.67 -3.19
CA GLU A 42 20.72 6.76 -3.20
C GLU A 42 20.29 5.36 -2.78
N GLU A 43 20.70 4.35 -3.54
CA GLU A 43 20.43 2.95 -3.20
C GLU A 43 21.09 2.58 -1.85
N ASN A 44 20.37 1.83 -1.04
CA ASN A 44 20.71 1.46 0.33
C ASN A 44 20.78 2.63 1.34
N LEU A 45 20.29 3.83 0.97
CA LEU A 45 20.04 4.90 1.93
C LEU A 45 19.12 4.38 3.03
N LYS A 46 19.52 4.62 4.28
CA LYS A 46 18.75 4.23 5.47
C LYS A 46 18.07 5.44 6.08
N ILE A 47 16.76 5.41 6.14
CA ILE A 47 15.92 6.44 6.75
C ILE A 47 15.45 5.90 8.10
N LYS A 48 15.90 6.53 9.19
CA LYS A 48 15.65 6.05 10.55
C LYS A 48 14.48 6.76 11.18
N ILE A 49 13.57 5.97 11.74
CA ILE A 49 12.33 6.42 12.37
C ILE A 49 12.25 5.78 13.77
N ASN A 50 11.96 6.58 14.77
CA ASN A 50 11.69 6.13 16.14
C ASN A 50 10.26 6.48 16.55
N ALA A 51 9.89 6.23 17.80
CA ALA A 51 8.54 6.48 18.32
C ALA A 51 8.07 7.93 18.16
N LEU A 52 8.96 8.91 18.11
CA LEU A 52 8.63 10.31 17.87
C LEU A 52 8.49 10.68 16.40
N GLY A 53 9.05 9.89 15.49
CA GLY A 53 9.10 10.13 14.05
C GLY A 53 10.51 10.05 13.47
N LEU A 54 10.77 10.80 12.39
CA LEU A 54 12.06 10.81 11.70
C LEU A 54 13.20 11.30 12.63
N GLU A 55 14.26 10.50 12.81
CA GLU A 55 15.35 10.80 13.74
C GLU A 55 16.11 12.10 13.39
N GLU A 56 16.30 12.37 12.10
CA GLU A 56 17.02 13.55 11.60
C GLU A 56 16.04 14.63 11.08
N SER A 57 14.87 14.76 11.69
CA SER A 57 13.91 15.78 11.30
C SER A 57 14.37 17.19 11.65
N SER A 58 14.23 18.13 10.72
CA SER A 58 14.40 19.56 10.98
C SER A 58 13.21 20.20 11.71
N LYS A 59 12.11 19.48 11.88
CA LYS A 59 10.91 19.96 12.58
C LYS A 59 11.14 19.99 14.09
N LYS A 60 10.66 21.06 14.74
CA LYS A 60 10.80 21.23 16.19
C LYS A 60 9.85 20.34 17.00
N GLU A 61 8.72 19.96 16.43
CA GLU A 61 7.68 19.19 17.10
C GLU A 61 7.49 17.86 16.37
N LEU A 62 7.93 16.79 17.01
CA LEU A 62 7.72 15.42 16.56
C LEU A 62 6.51 14.84 17.31
N ASN A 63 5.63 14.17 16.58
CA ASN A 63 4.33 13.70 17.08
C ASN A 63 4.04 12.23 16.78
N GLY A 64 5.08 11.44 16.59
CA GLY A 64 4.97 10.01 16.25
C GLY A 64 4.60 9.75 14.79
N LYS A 65 4.48 10.80 13.96
CA LYS A 65 4.16 10.69 12.53
C LYS A 65 5.34 11.15 11.69
N THR A 66 5.58 10.49 10.58
CA THR A 66 6.57 10.88 9.56
C THR A 66 5.89 10.87 8.20
N TYR A 67 5.91 12.00 7.51
CA TYR A 67 5.32 12.17 6.19
C TYR A 67 6.39 12.17 5.11
N PHE A 68 6.20 11.28 4.15
CA PHE A 68 7.04 11.13 2.96
C PHE A 68 6.33 11.75 1.77
N GLY A 69 7.06 12.46 0.93
CA GLY A 69 6.44 13.05 -0.25
C GLY A 69 7.38 13.80 -1.15
N LEU A 70 6.86 14.26 -2.26
CA LEU A 70 7.58 15.06 -3.23
C LEU A 70 7.28 16.55 -3.00
N PRO A 71 8.28 17.37 -2.66
CA PRO A 71 8.07 18.80 -2.44
C PRO A 71 7.53 19.48 -3.70
N SER A 72 6.57 20.39 -3.52
CA SER A 72 6.02 21.18 -4.61
C SER A 72 6.92 22.41 -4.87
N PRO A 73 7.21 22.75 -6.13
CA PRO A 73 7.96 23.97 -6.45
C PRO A 73 7.17 25.25 -6.19
N VAL A 74 5.84 25.15 -6.01
CA VAL A 74 4.92 26.30 -5.91
C VAL A 74 4.08 26.34 -4.65
N ASP A 75 3.99 25.24 -3.88
CA ASP A 75 3.14 25.15 -2.69
C ASP A 75 3.95 24.86 -1.42
N GLU A 76 4.30 25.94 -0.71
CA GLU A 76 5.04 25.86 0.55
C GLU A 76 4.25 25.19 1.69
N LYS A 77 2.91 25.19 1.64
CA LYS A 77 2.09 24.56 2.67
C LYS A 77 2.24 23.04 2.60
N ILE A 78 2.27 22.49 1.39
CA ILE A 78 2.54 21.08 1.16
C ILE A 78 3.95 20.74 1.64
N ASN A 79 4.94 21.55 1.30
CA ASN A 79 6.34 21.30 1.67
C ASN A 79 6.54 21.26 3.20
N LYS A 80 5.82 22.10 3.94
CA LYS A 80 5.88 22.10 5.42
C LYS A 80 5.35 20.80 6.05
N LYS A 81 4.50 20.05 5.35
CA LYS A 81 3.98 18.76 5.85
C LYS A 81 4.96 17.61 5.65
N ILE A 82 5.81 17.69 4.64
CA ILE A 82 6.76 16.63 4.28
C ILE A 82 7.93 16.65 5.29
N ASP A 83 8.21 15.50 5.89
CA ASP A 83 9.38 15.30 6.76
C ASP A 83 10.57 14.77 5.99
N PHE A 84 10.30 13.86 5.03
CA PHE A 84 11.32 13.26 4.19
C PHE A 84 10.95 13.43 2.70
N PRO A 85 11.78 14.13 1.90
CA PRO A 85 11.56 14.27 0.47
C PRO A 85 11.91 12.97 -0.27
N THR A 86 10.99 12.49 -1.09
CA THR A 86 11.14 11.25 -1.87
C THR A 86 11.78 11.46 -3.25
N GLY A 87 12.16 12.68 -3.57
CA GLY A 87 12.81 13.05 -4.82
C GLY A 87 13.24 14.51 -4.84
N ASN A 88 13.94 14.92 -5.91
CA ASN A 88 14.45 16.28 -6.10
C ASN A 88 13.72 16.98 -7.26
N ASN A 89 13.35 18.24 -7.05
CA ASN A 89 12.65 19.08 -8.02
C ASN A 89 13.45 19.37 -9.32
N ASP A 90 14.77 19.29 -9.28
CA ASP A 90 15.64 19.68 -10.40
C ASP A 90 15.55 18.70 -11.61
N ILE A 91 15.16 17.45 -11.36
CA ILE A 91 15.07 16.40 -12.38
C ILE A 91 13.66 16.32 -12.98
N ILE A 92 12.68 16.95 -12.34
CA ILE A 92 11.25 16.72 -12.55
C ILE A 92 10.66 17.60 -13.66
N ASN A 93 11.38 18.60 -14.14
CA ASN A 93 10.89 19.58 -15.12
C ASN A 93 10.55 19.02 -16.52
N THR A 94 10.70 17.71 -16.75
CA THR A 94 10.49 17.10 -18.08
C THR A 94 9.27 16.19 -18.19
N ASN A 95 8.61 15.80 -17.09
CA ASN A 95 7.47 14.89 -17.13
C ASN A 95 6.20 15.52 -16.53
N SER A 96 5.16 15.62 -17.34
CA SER A 96 3.85 16.18 -16.97
C SER A 96 3.07 15.36 -15.91
N ASP A 97 3.52 14.15 -15.59
CA ASP A 97 2.77 13.18 -14.76
C ASP A 97 3.27 13.09 -13.32
N ILE A 98 4.08 14.07 -12.88
CA ILE A 98 4.62 14.05 -11.52
C ILE A 98 3.64 14.71 -10.55
N HIS A 99 3.26 13.95 -9.53
CA HIS A 99 2.37 14.39 -8.48
C HIS A 99 3.15 14.82 -7.24
N TYR A 100 3.12 16.12 -6.97
CA TYR A 100 3.69 16.73 -5.78
C TYR A 100 2.76 16.54 -4.58
N GLY A 101 3.34 16.41 -3.40
CA GLY A 101 2.61 16.35 -2.15
C GLY A 101 3.01 15.17 -1.27
N VAL A 102 2.25 14.99 -0.21
CA VAL A 102 2.41 13.85 0.68
C VAL A 102 1.98 12.58 -0.03
N GLN A 103 2.86 11.59 -0.07
CA GLN A 103 2.61 10.28 -0.68
C GLN A 103 2.12 9.28 0.35
N PHE A 104 2.85 9.12 1.44
CA PHE A 104 2.47 8.26 2.55
C PHE A 104 2.93 8.81 3.89
N ARG A 105 2.34 8.28 4.95
CA ARG A 105 2.78 8.53 6.30
C ARG A 105 3.14 7.24 7.01
N ILE A 106 4.07 7.32 7.95
CA ILE A 106 4.34 6.30 8.95
C ILE A 106 3.96 6.90 10.30
N LYS A 107 3.27 6.12 11.13
CA LYS A 107 2.84 6.49 12.48
C LYS A 107 3.28 5.39 13.45
N PHE A 108 3.87 5.78 14.58
CA PHE A 108 4.03 4.89 15.72
C PHE A 108 2.75 4.90 16.57
N ASP A 109 2.21 3.72 16.86
CA ASP A 109 1.09 3.55 17.78
C ASP A 109 1.59 3.11 19.14
N ILE A 110 1.37 3.98 20.15
CA ILE A 110 1.88 3.78 21.50
C ILE A 110 1.12 2.69 22.27
N ASN A 111 -0.12 2.40 21.89
CA ASN A 111 -0.94 1.40 22.57
C ASN A 111 -0.62 -0.01 22.05
N GLU A 112 -0.38 -0.13 20.74
CA GLU A 112 -0.03 -1.38 20.09
C GLU A 112 1.48 -1.59 19.99
N TYR A 113 2.25 -0.55 20.27
CA TYR A 113 3.72 -0.54 20.32
C TYR A 113 4.37 -0.95 18.99
N CYS A 114 3.79 -0.49 17.89
CA CYS A 114 4.22 -0.83 16.54
C CYS A 114 4.02 0.33 15.57
N TYR A 115 4.56 0.19 14.35
CA TYR A 115 4.42 1.18 13.29
C TYR A 115 3.32 0.81 12.33
N TYR A 116 2.60 1.83 11.85
CA TYR A 116 1.61 1.75 10.78
C TYR A 116 2.02 2.63 9.61
N ILE A 117 1.71 2.17 8.42
CA ILE A 117 1.84 2.94 7.18
C ILE A 117 0.48 3.12 6.52
N LYS A 118 0.29 4.29 5.90
CA LYS A 118 -0.91 4.59 5.11
C LYS A 118 -0.56 5.43 3.90
N ASP A 119 -1.18 5.13 2.75
CA ASP A 119 -1.18 5.99 1.58
C ASP A 119 -1.91 7.30 1.87
N CYS A 120 -1.29 8.41 1.49
CA CYS A 120 -1.82 9.77 1.65
C CYS A 120 -1.95 10.50 0.31
N SER A 121 -1.81 9.80 -0.81
CA SER A 121 -1.88 10.40 -2.14
C SER A 121 -3.30 10.83 -2.54
N TYR A 122 -4.33 10.37 -1.81
CA TYR A 122 -5.75 10.65 -2.06
C TYR A 122 -6.17 10.40 -3.52
N GLY A 123 -5.64 9.35 -4.14
CA GLY A 123 -5.90 9.03 -5.53
C GLY A 123 -5.24 9.98 -6.53
N ARG A 124 -4.35 10.85 -6.07
CA ARG A 124 -3.51 11.69 -6.91
C ARG A 124 -2.18 10.98 -7.14
N GLY A 125 -2.00 10.44 -8.34
CA GLY A 125 -0.78 9.74 -8.70
C GLY A 125 -0.83 8.24 -8.47
N TYR A 126 0.34 7.62 -8.32
CA TYR A 126 0.51 6.18 -8.38
C TYR A 126 0.19 5.44 -7.07
N GLY A 127 -0.14 6.17 -5.98
CA GLY A 127 -0.42 5.57 -4.68
C GLY A 127 0.80 4.95 -3.99
N THR A 128 0.53 4.36 -2.83
CA THR A 128 1.53 3.61 -2.06
C THR A 128 1.05 2.18 -1.88
N PHE A 129 1.92 1.23 -2.20
CA PHE A 129 1.59 -0.19 -2.25
C PHE A 129 2.57 -1.00 -1.41
N MET A 130 2.14 -2.15 -0.93
CA MET A 130 3.03 -3.16 -0.36
C MET A 130 3.06 -4.39 -1.24
N LYS A 131 4.23 -5.03 -1.34
CA LYS A 131 4.40 -6.29 -2.07
C LYS A 131 3.74 -7.43 -1.30
N VAL A 132 2.98 -8.27 -2.00
CA VAL A 132 2.46 -9.52 -1.45
C VAL A 132 3.63 -10.48 -1.26
N ILE A 133 3.87 -10.87 0.00
CA ILE A 133 4.85 -11.90 0.33
C ILE A 133 4.06 -13.17 0.67
N ASN A 134 4.23 -14.22 -0.11
CA ASN A 134 3.50 -15.50 -0.02
C ASN A 134 2.00 -15.35 -0.33
N SER A 135 1.19 -14.84 0.60
CA SER A 135 -0.26 -14.72 0.41
C SER A 135 -0.88 -13.65 1.30
N MET A 136 -2.04 -13.14 0.86
CA MET A 136 -2.80 -12.14 1.59
C MET A 136 -4.30 -12.40 1.50
N LYS A 137 -5.04 -12.19 2.59
CA LYS A 137 -6.50 -12.23 2.55
C LYS A 137 -7.03 -11.03 1.77
N ILE A 138 -7.90 -11.28 0.80
CA ILE A 138 -8.59 -10.23 0.04
C ILE A 138 -9.64 -9.56 0.93
N ARG A 139 -9.75 -8.24 0.81
CA ARG A 139 -10.78 -7.40 1.42
C ARG A 139 -11.62 -6.76 0.31
N ASP A 140 -12.81 -6.34 0.67
CA ASP A 140 -13.64 -5.57 -0.25
C ASP A 140 -12.98 -4.24 -0.62
N ASN A 141 -13.18 -3.80 -1.86
CA ASN A 141 -12.56 -2.60 -2.44
C ASN A 141 -11.02 -2.59 -2.43
N MET A 142 -10.39 -3.79 -2.41
CA MET A 142 -8.94 -3.90 -2.49
C MET A 142 -8.44 -3.51 -3.88
N LEU A 143 -7.45 -2.62 -3.93
CA LEU A 143 -6.75 -2.25 -5.15
C LEU A 143 -5.43 -3.02 -5.23
N ILE A 144 -5.23 -3.75 -6.33
CA ILE A 144 -4.03 -4.52 -6.63
C ILE A 144 -3.38 -3.92 -7.87
N ASN A 145 -2.06 -3.76 -7.85
CA ASN A 145 -1.25 -3.38 -9.00
C ASN A 145 -0.38 -4.56 -9.44
N ILE A 146 -0.42 -4.89 -10.73
CA ILE A 146 0.41 -5.89 -11.41
C ILE A 146 0.86 -5.35 -12.77
N GLY A 147 2.16 -5.18 -12.95
CA GLY A 147 2.69 -4.53 -14.16
C GLY A 147 2.07 -3.14 -14.36
N ASN A 148 1.53 -2.89 -15.56
CA ASN A 148 0.83 -1.65 -15.91
C ASN A 148 -0.67 -1.67 -15.58
N ASN A 149 -1.17 -2.72 -14.91
CA ASN A 149 -2.59 -2.92 -14.67
C ASN A 149 -2.93 -2.71 -13.20
N TYR A 150 -4.13 -2.16 -12.97
CA TYR A 150 -4.75 -2.03 -11.66
C TYR A 150 -6.03 -2.85 -11.63
N LEU A 151 -6.19 -3.66 -10.59
CA LEU A 151 -7.36 -4.50 -10.37
C LEU A 151 -8.08 -4.02 -9.12
N VAL A 152 -9.34 -3.65 -9.24
CA VAL A 152 -10.21 -3.38 -8.09
C VAL A 152 -11.03 -4.63 -7.82
N ILE A 153 -10.88 -5.16 -6.62
CA ILE A 153 -11.59 -6.35 -6.16
C ILE A 153 -12.76 -5.93 -5.29
N THR A 154 -13.95 -6.41 -5.61
CA THR A 154 -15.14 -6.20 -4.78
C THR A 154 -15.88 -7.51 -4.54
N PHE A 155 -16.56 -7.60 -3.40
CA PHE A 155 -17.44 -8.72 -3.12
C PHE A 155 -18.85 -8.41 -3.60
N GLY A 156 -19.50 -9.40 -4.22
CA GLY A 156 -20.91 -9.34 -4.62
C GLY A 156 -21.81 -10.03 -3.61
N VAL A 157 -23.09 -9.62 -3.59
CA VAL A 157 -24.14 -10.34 -2.88
C VAL A 157 -24.80 -11.31 -3.87
N ASP A 158 -25.07 -12.53 -3.46
CA ASP A 158 -25.87 -13.47 -4.25
C ASP A 158 -27.34 -13.17 -4.03
N ASP A 159 -27.96 -12.37 -4.92
CA ASP A 159 -29.37 -11.99 -4.86
C ASP A 159 -30.33 -13.20 -5.06
N SER A 160 -29.82 -14.37 -5.37
CA SER A 160 -30.59 -15.59 -5.62
C SER A 160 -30.91 -16.39 -4.35
N GLU A 161 -30.27 -16.08 -3.22
CA GLU A 161 -30.52 -16.73 -1.93
C GLU A 161 -31.35 -15.86 -0.99
N PRO A 162 -32.37 -16.42 -0.28
CA PRO A 162 -33.18 -15.64 0.65
C PRO A 162 -32.36 -15.17 1.86
N GLU A 163 -32.56 -13.92 2.25
CA GLU A 163 -31.83 -13.17 3.30
C GLU A 163 -31.79 -13.83 4.70
N GLU A 164 -32.59 -14.86 4.97
CA GLU A 164 -32.79 -15.38 6.32
C GLU A 164 -31.62 -16.26 6.87
N ASN A 165 -30.65 -16.66 6.03
CA ASN A 165 -29.53 -17.54 6.43
C ASN A 165 -28.15 -17.05 6.03
N ASN A 166 -28.01 -15.82 5.57
CA ASN A 166 -26.71 -15.31 5.14
C ASN A 166 -25.78 -15.08 6.32
N THR A 167 -24.89 -16.03 6.57
CA THR A 167 -23.70 -15.77 7.36
C THR A 167 -22.75 -14.86 6.58
N ILE A 168 -21.95 -14.05 7.27
CA ILE A 168 -20.97 -13.11 6.67
C ILE A 168 -20.10 -13.78 5.58
N ASP A 169 -19.88 -15.11 5.67
CA ASP A 169 -19.08 -15.88 4.73
C ASP A 169 -19.76 -16.15 3.37
N GLU A 170 -21.08 -16.14 3.28
CA GLU A 170 -21.79 -16.40 2.02
C GLU A 170 -21.78 -15.18 1.09
N ASN A 171 -21.87 -13.97 1.63
CA ASN A 171 -21.75 -12.73 0.87
C ASN A 171 -20.37 -12.56 0.22
N GLN A 172 -19.36 -13.29 0.67
CA GLN A 172 -17.99 -13.25 0.12
C GLN A 172 -17.73 -14.30 -0.97
N LYS A 173 -18.70 -15.13 -1.35
CA LYS A 173 -18.49 -16.16 -2.41
C LYS A 173 -18.42 -15.58 -3.80
N ILE A 174 -19.02 -14.41 -4.05
CA ILE A 174 -18.95 -13.72 -5.33
C ILE A 174 -17.82 -12.70 -5.28
N LEU A 175 -16.88 -12.82 -6.21
CA LEU A 175 -15.76 -11.92 -6.40
C LEU A 175 -15.88 -11.21 -7.75
N SER A 176 -15.86 -9.90 -7.76
CA SER A 176 -15.76 -9.09 -8.96
C SER A 176 -14.38 -8.49 -9.08
N ILE A 177 -13.76 -8.61 -10.26
CA ILE A 177 -12.46 -8.02 -10.60
C ILE A 177 -12.69 -7.01 -11.71
N LYS A 178 -12.46 -5.74 -11.45
CA LYS A 178 -12.50 -4.69 -12.46
C LYS A 178 -11.09 -4.25 -12.82
N VAL A 179 -10.75 -4.30 -14.11
CA VAL A 179 -9.42 -3.96 -14.62
C VAL A 179 -9.38 -2.50 -15.03
N PHE A 180 -8.30 -1.81 -14.62
CA PHE A 180 -7.97 -0.45 -15.04
C PHE A 180 -6.52 -0.40 -15.50
N GLY A 181 -6.22 0.45 -16.46
CA GLY A 181 -4.88 0.53 -17.05
C GLY A 181 -4.65 -0.54 -18.11
N GLY A 182 -3.48 -0.53 -18.74
CA GLY A 182 -3.17 -1.41 -19.87
C GLY A 182 -4.16 -1.25 -21.04
N ASP A 183 -4.26 -2.30 -21.85
CA ASP A 183 -5.14 -2.34 -23.03
C ASP A 183 -6.61 -2.68 -22.69
N LEU A 184 -6.88 -3.20 -21.48
CA LEU A 184 -8.19 -3.70 -21.04
C LEU A 184 -8.88 -2.75 -20.05
N VAL A 185 -8.96 -1.48 -20.38
CA VAL A 185 -9.59 -0.49 -19.49
C VAL A 185 -11.09 -0.75 -19.37
N ASN A 186 -11.58 -0.87 -18.10
CA ASN A 186 -12.99 -1.08 -17.73
C ASN A 186 -13.57 -2.49 -18.01
N TYR A 187 -12.75 -3.49 -18.26
CA TYR A 187 -13.24 -4.87 -18.25
C TYR A 187 -13.55 -5.32 -16.82
N SER A 188 -14.63 -6.09 -16.69
CA SER A 188 -15.05 -6.65 -15.40
C SER A 188 -15.28 -8.16 -15.54
N TYR A 189 -14.78 -8.89 -14.55
CA TYR A 189 -14.93 -10.33 -14.42
C TYR A 189 -15.65 -10.64 -13.13
N VAL A 190 -16.59 -11.60 -13.14
CA VAL A 190 -17.33 -12.02 -11.95
C VAL A 190 -17.14 -13.52 -11.77
N PHE A 191 -16.75 -13.92 -10.57
CA PHE A 191 -16.50 -15.31 -10.22
C PHE A 191 -17.33 -15.70 -8.99
N ASN A 192 -17.96 -16.88 -9.06
CA ASN A 192 -18.61 -17.50 -7.92
C ASN A 192 -17.75 -18.67 -7.41
N ALA A 193 -17.38 -18.66 -6.13
CA ALA A 193 -16.52 -19.65 -5.50
C ALA A 193 -17.06 -21.09 -5.62
N ASN A 194 -18.38 -21.27 -5.74
CA ASN A 194 -19.00 -22.58 -5.96
C ASN A 194 -18.73 -23.14 -7.36
N GLN A 195 -18.36 -22.29 -8.32
CA GLN A 195 -18.07 -22.67 -9.71
C GLN A 195 -16.56 -22.64 -9.99
N VAL A 196 -15.89 -21.58 -9.56
CA VAL A 196 -14.47 -21.35 -9.78
C VAL A 196 -13.85 -20.91 -8.45
N ASN A 197 -13.16 -21.83 -7.78
CA ASN A 197 -12.50 -21.57 -6.51
C ASN A 197 -11.03 -21.12 -6.66
N LYS A 198 -10.50 -21.13 -7.89
CA LYS A 198 -9.14 -20.68 -8.21
C LYS A 198 -9.15 -19.85 -9.49
N ILE A 199 -8.69 -18.62 -9.40
CA ILE A 199 -8.65 -17.63 -10.47
C ILE A 199 -7.18 -17.35 -10.77
N LEU A 200 -6.74 -17.62 -11.99
CA LEU A 200 -5.41 -17.32 -12.48
C LEU A 200 -5.45 -16.00 -13.25
N ILE A 201 -4.47 -15.14 -13.01
CA ILE A 201 -4.34 -13.81 -13.62
C ILE A 201 -2.93 -13.69 -14.19
N GLY A 202 -2.81 -13.35 -15.47
CA GLY A 202 -1.53 -13.23 -16.16
C GLY A 202 -1.71 -13.04 -17.66
N LYS A 203 -0.63 -13.24 -18.43
CA LYS A 203 -0.65 -13.05 -19.88
C LYS A 203 -0.96 -14.32 -20.69
N ASP A 204 -0.88 -15.53 -20.07
CA ASP A 204 -1.20 -16.78 -20.76
C ASP A 204 -2.72 -16.89 -21.00
N GLU A 205 -3.12 -17.35 -22.15
CA GLU A 205 -4.52 -17.59 -22.54
C GLU A 205 -5.26 -18.59 -21.63
N LYS A 206 -4.54 -19.39 -20.84
CA LYS A 206 -5.10 -20.30 -19.82
C LYS A 206 -5.57 -19.59 -18.57
N CYS A 207 -5.19 -18.32 -18.37
CA CYS A 207 -5.63 -17.54 -17.23
C CYS A 207 -7.14 -17.23 -17.32
N ASN A 208 -7.79 -17.14 -16.16
CA ASN A 208 -9.18 -16.70 -16.07
C ASN A 208 -9.33 -15.20 -16.37
N VAL A 209 -8.28 -14.42 -16.05
CA VAL A 209 -8.14 -13.00 -16.38
C VAL A 209 -6.87 -12.86 -17.20
N VAL A 210 -7.02 -12.72 -18.51
CA VAL A 210 -5.89 -12.55 -19.45
C VAL A 210 -5.63 -11.06 -19.63
N LEU A 211 -4.39 -10.64 -19.36
CA LEU A 211 -3.94 -9.26 -19.49
C LEU A 211 -2.77 -9.18 -20.47
N ILE A 212 -2.88 -8.28 -21.45
CA ILE A 212 -1.83 -8.07 -22.46
C ILE A 212 -0.83 -7.08 -21.90
N ASP A 213 0.22 -7.59 -21.23
CA ASP A 213 1.25 -6.76 -20.59
C ASP A 213 2.57 -7.56 -20.52
N GLU A 214 3.63 -7.02 -21.12
CA GLU A 214 4.95 -7.68 -21.15
C GLU A 214 5.59 -7.79 -19.76
N LEU A 215 5.19 -6.95 -18.80
CA LEU A 215 5.66 -6.99 -17.43
C LEU A 215 5.05 -8.13 -16.60
N LEU A 216 4.06 -8.83 -17.14
CA LEU A 216 3.42 -9.95 -16.46
C LEU A 216 4.09 -11.28 -16.82
N ASP A 217 4.13 -12.20 -15.85
CA ASP A 217 4.40 -13.60 -16.10
C ASP A 217 3.19 -14.28 -16.76
N ASP A 218 3.38 -15.47 -17.31
CA ASP A 218 2.31 -16.28 -17.89
C ASP A 218 1.15 -16.45 -16.90
N VAL A 219 1.45 -16.81 -15.64
CA VAL A 219 0.56 -16.68 -14.50
C VAL A 219 1.26 -15.78 -13.48
N HIS A 220 0.81 -14.53 -13.37
CA HIS A 220 1.45 -13.53 -12.55
C HIS A 220 0.98 -13.59 -11.09
N CYS A 221 -0.30 -13.80 -10.87
CA CYS A 221 -0.85 -14.00 -9.54
C CYS A 221 -2.06 -14.94 -9.57
N MET A 222 -2.44 -15.41 -8.40
CA MET A 222 -3.55 -16.34 -8.23
C MET A 222 -4.43 -15.88 -7.08
N ILE A 223 -5.74 -15.99 -7.25
CA ILE A 223 -6.72 -15.79 -6.19
C ILE A 223 -7.42 -17.14 -5.94
N GLU A 224 -7.45 -17.61 -4.69
CA GLU A 224 -8.05 -18.88 -4.32
C GLU A 224 -9.06 -18.69 -3.20
N PHE A 225 -10.27 -19.28 -3.35
CA PHE A 225 -11.27 -19.31 -2.28
C PHE A 225 -11.03 -20.52 -1.35
N LYS A 226 -10.95 -20.23 -0.05
CA LYS A 226 -10.85 -21.26 1.01
C LYS A 226 -12.01 -21.11 1.97
N ASN A 227 -12.79 -22.19 2.14
CA ASN A 227 -14.06 -22.19 2.89
C ASN A 227 -14.03 -21.50 4.26
N ASN A 228 -12.91 -21.55 5.00
CA ASN A 228 -12.80 -20.97 6.34
C ASN A 228 -12.03 -19.63 6.36
N LYS A 229 -11.53 -19.15 5.19
CA LYS A 229 -10.65 -17.96 5.12
C LYS A 229 -11.12 -16.92 4.10
N GLY A 230 -12.07 -17.29 3.20
CA GLY A 230 -12.49 -16.47 2.06
C GLY A 230 -11.44 -16.49 0.93
N TRP A 231 -11.43 -15.44 0.14
CA TRP A 231 -10.51 -15.29 -0.98
C TRP A 231 -9.11 -14.88 -0.51
N ILE A 232 -8.11 -15.59 -1.02
CA ILE A 232 -6.69 -15.38 -0.71
C ILE A 232 -5.95 -15.06 -2.01
N LEU A 233 -5.21 -13.97 -2.01
CA LEU A 233 -4.31 -13.55 -3.08
C LEU A 233 -2.93 -14.15 -2.86
N TYR A 234 -2.32 -14.69 -3.91
CA TYR A 234 -0.95 -15.20 -3.95
C TYR A 234 -0.17 -14.48 -5.03
N ASP A 235 1.07 -14.10 -4.73
CA ASP A 235 2.02 -13.66 -5.75
C ASP A 235 2.57 -14.87 -6.49
N GLY A 236 2.49 -14.86 -7.83
CA GLY A 236 2.94 -15.96 -8.66
C GLY A 236 2.03 -17.21 -8.65
N TYR A 237 2.59 -18.32 -9.08
CA TYR A 237 1.90 -19.62 -9.24
C TYR A 237 2.87 -20.80 -9.06
N GLU A 238 2.38 -21.94 -8.55
CA GLU A 238 3.14 -23.20 -8.37
C GLU A 238 4.47 -23.01 -7.60
N ASN A 239 4.43 -22.28 -6.47
CA ASN A 239 5.60 -21.98 -5.63
C ASN A 239 6.68 -21.11 -6.30
N LYS A 240 6.37 -20.46 -7.39
CA LYS A 240 7.23 -19.47 -8.04
C LYS A 240 6.58 -18.10 -7.91
N ASN A 241 7.27 -17.15 -7.28
CA ASN A 241 6.82 -15.76 -7.23
C ASN A 241 6.90 -15.13 -8.62
N SER A 242 6.08 -14.13 -8.87
CA SER A 242 6.16 -13.36 -10.11
C SER A 242 7.44 -12.51 -10.14
N GLU A 243 7.93 -12.21 -11.35
CA GLU A 243 9.18 -11.46 -11.55
C GLU A 243 9.04 -10.02 -11.00
N ASN A 244 7.97 -9.33 -11.37
CA ASN A 244 7.73 -7.94 -10.97
C ASN A 244 6.91 -7.78 -9.68
N GLY A 245 6.36 -8.87 -9.15
CA GLY A 245 5.58 -8.90 -7.92
C GLY A 245 4.15 -8.42 -8.06
N THR A 246 3.34 -8.84 -7.11
CA THR A 246 1.95 -8.42 -6.93
C THR A 246 1.91 -7.42 -5.79
N TRP A 247 1.32 -6.25 -6.01
CA TRP A 247 1.34 -5.13 -5.07
C TRP A 247 -0.07 -4.75 -4.65
N VAL A 248 -0.27 -4.45 -3.36
CA VAL A 248 -1.58 -4.09 -2.79
C VAL A 248 -1.52 -2.70 -2.19
N SER A 249 -2.52 -1.87 -2.50
CA SER A 249 -2.61 -0.50 -2.02
C SER A 249 -2.74 -0.43 -0.49
N LEU A 250 -2.03 0.53 0.10
CA LEU A 250 -2.03 0.86 1.51
C LEU A 250 -3.07 1.96 1.85
N ALA A 251 -4.29 1.80 1.34
CA ALA A 251 -5.38 2.78 1.53
C ALA A 251 -5.78 2.96 3.01
N GLU A 252 -5.55 1.94 3.84
CA GLU A 252 -5.82 1.95 5.29
C GLU A 252 -4.53 1.85 6.09
N ASP A 253 -4.59 2.24 7.36
CA ASP A 253 -3.48 2.05 8.29
C ASP A 253 -3.11 0.55 8.35
N THR A 254 -1.93 0.21 7.85
CA THR A 254 -1.43 -1.16 7.76
C THR A 254 -0.20 -1.30 8.64
N GLN A 255 -0.21 -2.29 9.53
CA GLN A 255 0.92 -2.56 10.42
C GLN A 255 2.17 -2.93 9.61
N ILE A 256 3.29 -2.28 9.92
CA ILE A 256 4.59 -2.59 9.34
C ILE A 256 5.18 -3.82 10.03
N TYR A 257 5.70 -4.75 9.23
CA TYR A 257 6.45 -5.91 9.70
C TYR A 257 7.87 -5.92 9.11
N ASP A 258 8.79 -6.60 9.75
CA ASP A 258 10.15 -6.74 9.28
C ASP A 258 10.22 -7.46 7.93
N GLY A 259 10.94 -6.89 6.96
CA GLY A 259 11.01 -7.41 5.59
C GLY A 259 9.88 -6.94 4.66
N MET A 260 8.93 -6.12 5.12
CA MET A 260 7.89 -5.55 4.27
C MET A 260 8.51 -4.68 3.18
N LEU A 261 8.11 -4.91 1.92
CA LEU A 261 8.49 -4.06 0.79
C LEU A 261 7.36 -3.09 0.48
N ILE A 262 7.71 -1.81 0.36
CA ILE A 262 6.80 -0.71 0.05
C ILE A 262 7.24 -0.09 -1.26
N GLN A 263 6.29 0.12 -2.17
CA GLN A 263 6.47 0.93 -3.38
C GLN A 263 5.66 2.21 -3.25
N SER A 264 6.30 3.33 -3.45
CA SER A 264 5.63 4.63 -3.54
C SER A 264 6.25 5.45 -4.64
N ASN A 265 5.44 5.81 -5.62
CA ASN A 265 5.92 6.43 -6.86
C ASN A 265 7.00 5.53 -7.52
N GLN A 266 8.20 6.06 -7.74
CA GLN A 266 9.32 5.34 -8.37
C GLN A 266 10.36 4.87 -7.34
N ASN A 267 9.95 4.72 -6.08
CA ASN A 267 10.82 4.28 -5.00
C ASN A 267 10.32 2.97 -4.41
N ILE A 268 11.24 2.03 -4.15
CA ILE A 268 10.97 0.81 -3.41
C ILE A 268 11.79 0.85 -2.12
N TYR A 269 11.11 0.64 -1.00
CA TYR A 269 11.69 0.62 0.34
C TYR A 269 11.53 -0.75 0.98
N LEU A 270 12.57 -1.20 1.69
CA LEU A 270 12.50 -2.34 2.59
C LEU A 270 12.36 -1.82 4.02
N CYS A 271 11.34 -2.27 4.73
CA CYS A 271 11.18 -2.02 6.15
C CYS A 271 12.04 -2.99 6.95
N HIS A 272 12.85 -2.46 7.86
CA HIS A 272 13.64 -3.22 8.80
C HIS A 272 13.33 -2.75 10.22
N LEU A 273 12.76 -3.67 11.03
CA LEU A 273 12.46 -3.41 12.44
C LEU A 273 13.64 -3.87 13.30
N ILE A 274 14.20 -2.93 14.05
CA ILE A 274 15.31 -3.19 14.97
C ILE A 274 14.72 -3.24 16.39
N GLU A 275 14.67 -4.43 16.96
CA GLU A 275 14.30 -4.60 18.36
C GLU A 275 15.39 -4.03 19.26
N ASN A 276 15.01 -3.22 20.24
CA ASN A 276 15.95 -2.80 21.27
C ASN A 276 16.29 -4.03 22.11
N GLN A 277 17.54 -4.44 22.11
CA GLN A 277 18.03 -5.47 23.02
C GLN A 277 17.89 -4.95 24.46
N GLN A 278 17.02 -5.58 25.24
CA GLN A 278 16.87 -5.36 26.68
C GLN A 278 18.12 -5.80 27.44
#